data_b10a424886e71f57f95fd5943b49e0c2
#
_entry.id   b10a424886e71f57f95fd5943b49e0c2
#
_cell.length_a   1.000
_cell.length_b   1.000
_cell.length_c   1.000
_cell.angle_alpha   90.00
_cell.angle_beta   90.00
_cell.angle_gamma   90.00
#
_symmetry.space_group_name_H-M   'P 1'
#
loop_
_entity.id
_entity.type
_entity.pdbx_description
1 polymer ?
#
loop_
_entity_poly.entity_id
_entity_poly.type
_entity_poly.pdbx_seq_one_letter_code
_entity_poly.pdbx_strand_id
1 'polypeptide(L)'
;VQAEKTPKSISIENTYSPDLTDPEKIYQQVCKLAEKLSDRLGHKSLQGKTITVKLRLSDYTTFNRQATLLSPTNDRLTLIDTAWKILYPEITPVRRFRLLGISVSRFQHEEQLRLPIF
;
A
#
# COMPACT_ATOMS: atom_id res chain seq x y z
N VAL A 1 -23.88 -7.15 -21.71
CA VAL A 1 -23.21 -7.74 -20.57
C VAL A 1 -21.92 -7.00 -20.28
N GLN A 2 -21.74 -6.71 -19.05
CA GLN A 2 -20.60 -5.98 -18.61
C GLN A 2 -19.48 -6.92 -18.21
N ALA A 3 -18.35 -6.84 -18.89
CA ALA A 3 -17.20 -7.60 -18.47
C ALA A 3 -16.69 -7.03 -17.14
N GLU A 4 -16.20 -7.91 -16.30
CA GLU A 4 -15.58 -7.46 -15.09
C GLU A 4 -14.33 -6.67 -15.42
N LYS A 5 -14.20 -5.54 -14.77
CA LYS A 5 -13.03 -4.70 -14.98
C LYS A 5 -12.08 -4.89 -13.83
N THR A 6 -10.79 -4.97 -14.15
CA THR A 6 -9.76 -4.96 -13.15
C THR A 6 -9.74 -3.58 -12.51
N PRO A 7 -9.80 -3.48 -11.20
CA PRO A 7 -9.70 -2.17 -10.56
C PRO A 7 -8.34 -1.53 -10.86
N LYS A 8 -8.29 -0.22 -10.84
CA LYS A 8 -7.03 0.50 -11.08
C LYS A 8 -6.10 0.40 -9.88
N SER A 9 -6.67 0.28 -8.70
CA SER A 9 -5.89 0.15 -7.47
C SER A 9 -6.73 -0.58 -6.43
N ILE A 10 -6.04 -1.16 -5.46
CA ILE A 10 -6.68 -1.73 -4.27
C ILE A 10 -5.96 -1.14 -3.09
N SER A 11 -6.72 -0.64 -2.13
CA SER A 11 -6.14 0.03 -0.97
C SER A 11 -6.81 -0.41 0.32
N ILE A 12 -6.04 -0.28 1.39
CA ILE A 12 -6.50 -0.48 2.76
C ILE A 12 -6.05 0.74 3.54
N GLU A 13 -6.94 1.32 4.30
CA GLU A 13 -6.57 2.46 5.14
C GLU A 13 -7.27 2.39 6.48
N ASN A 14 -6.73 3.09 7.46
CA ASN A 14 -7.31 3.18 8.78
C ASN A 14 -7.05 4.55 9.38
N THR A 15 -7.96 4.99 10.22
CA THR A 15 -7.82 6.24 10.97
C THR A 15 -7.53 5.91 12.42
N TYR A 16 -6.90 6.85 13.12
CA TYR A 16 -6.41 6.62 14.49
C TYR A 16 -6.87 7.73 15.43
N SER A 17 -7.29 7.33 16.60
CA SER A 17 -7.67 8.25 17.67
C SER A 17 -7.22 7.61 18.99
N PRO A 18 -6.21 8.18 19.65
CA PRO A 18 -5.45 9.37 19.26
C PRO A 18 -4.54 9.13 18.06
N ASP A 19 -4.01 10.23 17.51
CA ASP A 19 -3.11 10.17 16.37
C ASP A 19 -1.85 9.38 16.73
N LEU A 20 -1.25 8.77 15.71
CA LEU A 20 -0.02 8.00 15.90
C LEU A 20 1.21 8.90 15.84
N THR A 21 2.13 8.70 16.76
CA THR A 21 3.39 9.43 16.79
C THR A 21 4.60 8.52 16.97
N ASP A 22 4.41 7.39 17.62
CA ASP A 22 5.48 6.45 17.92
C ASP A 22 5.84 5.64 16.69
N PRO A 23 7.08 5.71 16.19
CA PRO A 23 7.47 4.96 14.99
C PRO A 23 7.21 3.45 15.10
N GLU A 24 7.36 2.88 16.29
CA GLU A 24 7.13 1.45 16.47
C GLU A 24 5.67 1.09 16.28
N LYS A 25 4.77 1.92 16.82
CA LYS A 25 3.34 1.71 16.64
C LYS A 25 2.93 1.96 15.20
N ILE A 26 3.55 2.94 14.55
CA ILE A 26 3.29 3.20 13.13
C ILE A 26 3.71 1.98 12.30
N TYR A 27 4.87 1.41 12.61
CA TYR A 27 5.32 0.21 11.90
C TYR A 27 4.33 -0.95 12.08
N GLN A 28 3.82 -1.14 13.29
CA GLN A 28 2.83 -2.19 13.54
C GLN A 28 1.58 -2.00 12.69
N GLN A 29 1.16 -0.75 12.51
CA GLN A 29 0.00 -0.47 11.67
C GLN A 29 0.29 -0.73 10.20
N VAL A 30 1.49 -0.39 9.74
CA VAL A 30 1.92 -0.71 8.39
C VAL A 30 1.83 -2.22 8.15
N CYS A 31 2.30 -3.01 9.10
CA CYS A 31 2.24 -4.47 8.99
C CYS A 31 0.80 -4.96 8.87
N LYS A 32 -0.10 -4.42 9.68
CA LYS A 32 -1.51 -4.83 9.64
C LYS A 32 -2.18 -4.45 8.33
N LEU A 33 -1.91 -3.24 7.86
CA LEU A 33 -2.50 -2.78 6.60
C LEU A 33 -1.97 -3.60 5.44
N ALA A 34 -0.67 -3.86 5.42
CA ALA A 34 -0.06 -4.64 4.35
C ALA A 34 -0.56 -6.08 4.33
N GLU A 35 -0.79 -6.67 5.50
CA GLU A 35 -1.32 -8.02 5.57
C GLU A 35 -2.72 -8.10 4.95
N LYS A 36 -3.59 -7.17 5.33
CA LYS A 36 -4.93 -7.13 4.76
C LYS A 36 -4.91 -6.88 3.26
N LEU A 37 -4.00 -6.01 2.82
CA LEU A 37 -3.87 -5.70 1.41
C LEU A 37 -3.37 -6.91 0.64
N SER A 38 -2.36 -7.61 1.17
CA SER A 38 -1.84 -8.83 0.56
C SER A 38 -2.93 -9.88 0.40
N ASP A 39 -3.73 -10.08 1.44
CA ASP A 39 -4.84 -11.04 1.39
C ASP A 39 -5.85 -10.67 0.31
N ARG A 40 -6.20 -9.40 0.25
CA ARG A 40 -7.18 -8.93 -0.73
C ARG A 40 -6.66 -9.11 -2.15
N LEU A 41 -5.39 -8.78 -2.37
CA LEU A 41 -4.77 -8.96 -3.68
C LEU A 41 -4.72 -10.42 -4.06
N GLY A 42 -4.37 -11.28 -3.10
CA GLY A 42 -4.31 -12.72 -3.36
C GLY A 42 -5.66 -13.30 -3.76
N HIS A 43 -6.72 -12.88 -3.10
CA HIS A 43 -8.07 -13.35 -3.43
C HIS A 43 -8.50 -12.96 -4.82
N LYS A 44 -7.97 -11.86 -5.34
CA LYS A 44 -8.29 -11.38 -6.68
C LYS A 44 -7.27 -11.80 -7.72
N SER A 45 -6.25 -12.53 -7.29
CA SER A 45 -5.14 -12.96 -8.17
C SER A 45 -4.48 -11.77 -8.87
N LEU A 46 -4.28 -10.68 -8.12
CA LEU A 46 -3.67 -9.47 -8.64
C LEU A 46 -2.31 -9.26 -8.02
N GLN A 47 -1.39 -8.77 -8.85
CA GLN A 47 -0.07 -8.32 -8.43
C GLN A 47 0.17 -6.98 -9.10
N GLY A 48 0.74 -6.04 -8.36
CA GLY A 48 0.97 -4.71 -8.89
C GLY A 48 2.37 -4.21 -8.61
N LYS A 49 2.80 -3.22 -9.37
CA LYS A 49 4.15 -2.68 -9.29
C LYS A 49 4.25 -1.40 -8.48
N THR A 50 3.20 -0.62 -8.40
CA THR A 50 3.27 0.68 -7.73
C THR A 50 2.63 0.58 -6.36
N ILE A 51 3.42 0.92 -5.35
CA ILE A 51 2.97 0.95 -3.96
C ILE A 51 2.85 2.41 -3.56
N THR A 52 1.69 2.80 -3.08
CA THR A 52 1.42 4.17 -2.64
C THR A 52 1.06 4.17 -1.16
N VAL A 53 1.67 5.08 -0.42
CA VAL A 53 1.33 5.31 0.98
C VAL A 53 0.60 6.64 1.06
N LYS A 54 -0.58 6.62 1.67
CA LYS A 54 -1.39 7.81 1.90
C LYS A 54 -1.27 8.19 3.36
N LEU A 55 -1.05 9.48 3.60
CA LEU A 55 -0.85 10.00 4.95
C LEU A 55 -1.77 11.18 5.18
N ARG A 56 -2.43 11.20 6.33
CA ARG A 56 -3.16 12.39 6.77
C ARG A 56 -2.65 12.78 8.14
N LEU A 57 -2.28 14.04 8.27
CA LEU A 57 -1.76 14.58 9.52
C LEU A 57 -2.89 15.12 10.40
N SER A 58 -2.54 15.48 11.63
CA SER A 58 -3.52 15.99 12.59
C SER A 58 -4.22 17.26 12.13
N ASP A 59 -3.57 18.06 11.27
CA ASP A 59 -4.16 19.27 10.71
C ASP A 59 -4.96 19.00 9.44
N TYR A 60 -5.21 17.72 9.12
CA TYR A 60 -5.94 17.26 7.96
C TYR A 60 -5.20 17.41 6.62
N THR A 61 -3.94 17.83 6.65
CA THR A 61 -3.12 17.77 5.44
C THR A 61 -2.98 16.33 4.99
N THR A 62 -3.32 16.07 3.73
CA THR A 62 -3.25 14.74 3.16
C THR A 62 -2.29 14.74 1.98
N PHE A 63 -1.42 13.74 1.93
CA PHE A 63 -0.50 13.60 0.81
C PHE A 63 -0.16 12.14 0.59
N ASN A 64 0.37 11.85 -0.59
CA ASN A 64 0.76 10.51 -0.98
C ASN A 64 2.23 10.47 -1.32
N ARG A 65 2.83 9.30 -1.11
CA ARG A 65 4.19 9.00 -1.57
C ARG A 65 4.15 7.62 -2.20
N GLN A 66 4.91 7.42 -3.26
CA GLN A 66 4.84 6.13 -3.94
C GLN A 66 6.21 5.70 -4.45
N ALA A 67 6.31 4.41 -4.71
CA ALA A 67 7.48 3.81 -5.33
C ALA A 67 7.00 2.75 -6.32
N THR A 68 7.74 2.58 -7.40
CA THR A 68 7.43 1.56 -8.40
C THR A 68 8.49 0.47 -8.32
N LEU A 69 8.04 -0.77 -8.19
CA LEU A 69 8.92 -1.92 -8.09
C LEU A 69 9.30 -2.42 -9.49
N LEU A 70 10.38 -3.19 -9.56
CA LEU A 70 10.80 -3.79 -10.82
C LEU A 70 9.85 -4.90 -11.26
N SER A 71 9.26 -5.60 -10.30
CA SER A 71 8.34 -6.70 -10.58
C SER A 71 7.05 -6.52 -9.81
N PRO A 72 5.92 -6.96 -10.36
CA PRO A 72 4.66 -6.87 -9.62
C PRO A 72 4.67 -7.79 -8.40
N THR A 73 3.91 -7.43 -7.40
CA THR A 73 3.86 -8.19 -6.15
C THR A 73 2.49 -8.17 -5.52
N ASN A 74 2.20 -9.17 -4.71
CA ASN A 74 1.14 -9.16 -3.71
C ASN A 74 1.69 -9.77 -2.41
N ASP A 75 3.00 -9.91 -2.32
CA ASP A 75 3.66 -10.53 -1.19
C ASP A 75 3.66 -9.61 0.03
N ARG A 76 3.18 -10.14 1.15
CA ARG A 76 3.05 -9.37 2.38
C ARG A 76 4.35 -8.71 2.82
N LEU A 77 5.43 -9.47 2.82
CA LEU A 77 6.71 -8.93 3.30
C LEU A 77 7.24 -7.84 2.39
N THR A 78 7.07 -8.02 1.08
CA THR A 78 7.48 -7.00 0.11
C THR A 78 6.68 -5.74 0.31
N LEU A 79 5.37 -5.86 0.55
CA LEU A 79 4.51 -4.70 0.79
C LEU A 79 4.90 -3.98 2.06
N ILE A 80 5.17 -4.71 3.15
CA ILE A 80 5.61 -4.12 4.39
C ILE A 80 6.91 -3.35 4.20
N ASP A 81 7.90 -4.00 3.60
CA ASP A 81 9.21 -3.40 3.41
C ASP A 81 9.14 -2.15 2.56
N THR A 82 8.42 -2.23 1.44
CA THR A 82 8.30 -1.10 0.52
C THR A 82 7.54 0.05 1.16
N ALA A 83 6.41 -0.24 1.79
CA ALA A 83 5.61 0.81 2.42
C ALA A 83 6.38 1.47 3.55
N TRP A 84 7.12 0.69 4.33
CA TRP A 84 7.91 1.25 5.42
C TRP A 84 9.01 2.17 4.91
N LYS A 85 9.70 1.77 3.83
CA LYS A 85 10.73 2.61 3.23
C LYS A 85 10.16 3.91 2.69
N ILE A 86 8.94 3.87 2.18
CA ILE A 86 8.27 5.07 1.69
C ILE A 86 7.88 5.98 2.85
N LEU A 87 7.35 5.40 3.92
CA LEU A 87 6.79 6.14 5.04
C LEU A 87 7.85 6.69 5.99
N TYR A 88 8.90 5.94 6.22
CA TYR A 88 9.86 6.26 7.26
C TYR A 88 10.41 7.69 7.18
N PRO A 89 10.80 8.19 5.99
CA PRO A 89 11.31 9.56 5.89
C PRO A 89 10.27 10.62 6.27
N GLU A 90 9.00 10.27 6.28
CA GLU A 90 7.92 11.21 6.61
C GLU A 90 7.66 11.29 8.10
N ILE A 91 8.24 10.38 8.89
CA ILE A 91 8.06 10.38 10.34
C ILE A 91 9.04 11.37 10.94
N THR A 92 8.50 12.40 11.59
CA THR A 92 9.30 13.43 12.26
C THR A 92 8.81 13.58 13.69
N PRO A 93 9.61 14.18 14.58
CA PRO A 93 9.18 14.34 15.97
C PRO A 93 7.92 15.17 16.16
N VAL A 94 7.59 16.03 15.18
CA VAL A 94 6.43 16.93 15.32
C VAL A 94 5.20 16.46 14.59
N ARG A 95 5.33 15.46 13.70
CA ARG A 95 4.19 15.00 12.92
C ARG A 95 3.35 13.99 13.68
N ARG A 96 2.06 14.15 13.56
CA ARG A 96 1.07 13.23 14.13
C ARG A 96 0.21 12.72 13.00
N PHE A 97 0.08 11.40 12.91
CA PHE A 97 -0.62 10.77 11.81
C PHE A 97 -2.02 10.36 12.23
N ARG A 98 -3.00 10.93 11.57
CA ARG A 98 -4.41 10.62 11.80
C ARG A 98 -4.89 9.46 10.95
N LEU A 99 -4.31 9.30 9.76
CA LEU A 99 -4.70 8.24 8.83
C LEU A 99 -3.47 7.72 8.12
N LEU A 100 -3.44 6.41 7.95
CA LEU A 100 -2.43 5.73 7.12
C LEU A 100 -3.17 4.82 6.15
N GLY A 101 -2.73 4.82 4.89
CA GLY A 101 -3.26 3.91 3.88
C GLY A 101 -2.15 3.39 3.01
N ILE A 102 -2.35 2.17 2.49
CA ILE A 102 -1.43 1.56 1.54
C ILE A 102 -2.25 1.09 0.36
N SER A 103 -1.78 1.37 -0.84
CA SER A 103 -2.45 0.87 -2.04
C SER A 103 -1.44 0.30 -3.01
N VAL A 104 -1.96 -0.59 -3.86
CA VAL A 104 -1.19 -1.20 -4.94
C VAL A 104 -1.91 -0.90 -6.23
N SER A 105 -1.16 -0.53 -7.25
CA SER A 105 -1.69 -0.24 -8.56
C SER A 105 -0.74 -0.78 -9.63
N ARG A 106 -1.10 -0.56 -10.89
CA ARG A 106 -0.37 -1.09 -12.05
C ARG A 106 -0.34 -2.60 -12.00
N PHE A 107 -1.54 -3.18 -12.03
CA PHE A 107 -1.71 -4.62 -11.89
C PHE A 107 -1.29 -5.37 -13.14
N GLN A 108 -0.75 -6.57 -12.89
CA GLN A 108 -0.51 -7.57 -13.92
C GLN A 108 -1.09 -8.87 -13.42
N HIS A 109 -1.80 -9.56 -14.30
CA HIS A 109 -2.30 -10.89 -13.98
C HIS A 109 -1.21 -11.90 -14.27
N GLU A 110 -1.29 -13.03 -13.62
CA GLU A 110 -0.33 -14.09 -13.84
C GLU A 110 -0.26 -14.48 -15.32
N GLU A 111 -1.40 -14.49 -16.00
CA GLU A 111 -1.46 -14.80 -17.42
C GLU A 111 -0.63 -13.85 -18.26
N GLN A 112 -0.62 -12.57 -17.90
CA GLN A 112 0.16 -11.57 -18.61
C GLN A 112 1.64 -11.80 -18.42
N LEU A 113 2.03 -12.32 -17.26
CA LEU A 113 3.43 -12.61 -16.97
C LEU A 113 3.94 -13.80 -17.77
N ARG A 114 3.05 -14.60 -18.32
CA ARG A 114 3.38 -15.79 -19.08
C ARG A 114 3.12 -15.65 -20.56
N LEU A 115 2.97 -14.42 -21.03
CA LEU A 115 2.76 -14.19 -22.46
C LEU A 115 3.93 -14.73 -23.25
N PRO A 116 3.65 -15.38 -24.40
CA PRO A 116 4.73 -15.89 -25.22
C PRO A 116 5.57 -14.78 -25.79
N ILE A 117 6.81 -15.11 -26.05
CA ILE A 117 7.76 -14.19 -26.64
C ILE A 117 8.08 -14.69 -28.03
N PHE A 118 7.97 -13.83 -28.98
CA PHE A 118 8.20 -14.19 -30.38
C PHE A 118 9.45 -13.59 -30.92
#